data_35fcf92419d95b5a142ebe37eb3fbdd2
#
_entry.id   35fcf92419d95b5a142ebe37eb3fbdd2
#
_cell.length_a   1.000
_cell.length_b   1.000
_cell.length_c   1.000
_cell.angle_alpha   90.00
_cell.angle_beta   90.00
_cell.angle_gamma   90.00
#
_symmetry.space_group_name_H-M   'P 1'
#
loop_
_entity.id
_entity.type
_entity.pdbx_description
1 polymer ?
#
loop_
_entity_poly.entity_id
_entity_poly.type
_entity_poly.pdbx_seq_one_letter_code
_entity_poly.pdbx_strand_id
1 'polypeptide(L)'
;MRVLIVKTSSMGDVLHTLPALTDAAQAIPGIRFDWVVEEGFAQIPSWHPAVDRVIPVAIRRWRKAWFSAPVTAEREAFRNAVKERQYDAIIDAQGLVKSAALVTRLAHGVKHGMDWHSAREPLASLFYKRRHAIAKQQHAVERTRELFAKSLGYAKPQAQGDYAIAQHFTSSAAPASSYAVFLHATTRDDKHWPESHWRTLIGLLKGSGLQIKLPWGAPHEEARAKRLAEGFDYVDVLPKMSLEKVAQTLAGAKFVVSVDTGLSHLTAALDRPNITLYGPTDPGLIGGYGKNQHICRASNGDLAHLSADTVFNEIACLA
;
A
#
# COMPACT_ATOMS: atom_id res chain seq x y z
N MET A 1 24.30 3.77 -9.36
CA MET A 1 23.32 3.01 -10.17
C MET A 1 21.98 3.70 -10.08
N ARG A 2 21.30 3.92 -11.22
CA ARG A 2 19.97 4.55 -11.28
C ARG A 2 18.98 3.59 -11.91
N VAL A 3 17.87 3.33 -11.21
CA VAL A 3 16.86 2.36 -11.61
C VAL A 3 15.50 3.04 -11.73
N LEU A 4 14.75 2.76 -12.80
CA LEU A 4 13.35 3.15 -12.92
C LEU A 4 12.45 2.01 -12.46
N ILE A 5 11.54 2.32 -11.56
CA ILE A 5 10.50 1.40 -11.12
C ILE A 5 9.17 1.75 -11.82
N VAL A 6 8.51 0.74 -12.36
CA VAL A 6 7.16 0.85 -12.88
C VAL A 6 6.22 0.03 -12.00
N LYS A 7 5.54 0.71 -11.07
CA LYS A 7 4.50 0.14 -10.21
C LYS A 7 3.45 1.21 -9.97
N THR A 8 2.35 1.14 -10.69
CA THR A 8 1.41 2.26 -10.78
C THR A 8 0.28 2.18 -9.76
N SER A 9 -0.20 0.99 -9.43
CA SER A 9 -1.35 0.77 -8.55
C SER A 9 -1.47 -0.71 -8.12
N SER A 10 -2.27 -1.06 -7.15
CA SER A 10 -3.04 -0.19 -6.24
C SER A 10 -2.17 0.29 -5.06
N MET A 11 -2.76 1.00 -4.08
CA MET A 11 -2.03 1.49 -2.90
C MET A 11 -1.24 0.38 -2.20
N GLY A 12 -1.89 -0.75 -1.89
CA GLY A 12 -1.22 -1.90 -1.26
C GLY A 12 -0.06 -2.43 -2.10
N ASP A 13 -0.24 -2.55 -3.42
CA ASP A 13 0.82 -3.00 -4.33
C ASP A 13 2.01 -2.03 -4.37
N VAL A 14 1.76 -0.72 -4.31
CA VAL A 14 2.82 0.30 -4.24
C VAL A 14 3.58 0.15 -2.93
N LEU A 15 2.88 0.03 -1.79
CA LEU A 15 3.49 -0.19 -0.49
C LEU A 15 4.30 -1.50 -0.46
N HIS A 16 3.77 -2.60 -0.96
CA HIS A 16 4.45 -3.91 -1.01
C HIS A 16 5.74 -3.90 -1.85
N THR A 17 5.99 -2.84 -2.62
CA THR A 17 7.22 -2.69 -3.40
C THR A 17 8.36 -2.06 -2.57
N LEU A 18 8.05 -1.29 -1.54
CA LEU A 18 9.06 -0.57 -0.74
C LEU A 18 10.15 -1.47 -0.13
N PRO A 19 9.84 -2.66 0.43
CA PRO A 19 10.89 -3.52 0.99
C PRO A 19 11.94 -3.97 -0.04
N ALA A 20 11.58 -4.09 -1.30
CA ALA A 20 12.54 -4.43 -2.36
C ALA A 20 13.55 -3.30 -2.62
N LEU A 21 13.15 -2.04 -2.43
CA LEU A 21 14.06 -0.89 -2.52
C LEU A 21 15.05 -0.87 -1.35
N THR A 22 14.55 -1.18 -0.16
CA THR A 22 15.39 -1.28 1.05
C THR A 22 16.47 -2.35 0.88
N ASP A 23 16.07 -3.54 0.45
CA ASP A 23 17.02 -4.63 0.16
C ASP A 23 18.08 -4.20 -0.87
N ALA A 24 17.63 -3.60 -1.97
CA ALA A 24 18.53 -3.16 -3.03
C ALA A 24 19.48 -2.05 -2.56
N ALA A 25 18.98 -1.11 -1.74
CA ALA A 25 19.81 -0.03 -1.19
C ALA A 25 20.87 -0.53 -0.21
N GLN A 26 20.58 -1.61 0.53
CA GLN A 26 21.53 -2.28 1.41
C GLN A 26 22.56 -3.09 0.62
N ALA A 27 22.14 -3.75 -0.46
CA ALA A 27 23.00 -4.61 -1.28
C ALA A 27 23.90 -3.81 -2.24
N ILE A 28 23.45 -2.66 -2.72
CA ILE A 28 24.14 -1.86 -3.76
C ILE A 28 24.32 -0.43 -3.26
N PRO A 29 25.45 -0.09 -2.65
CA PRO A 29 25.71 1.27 -2.15
C PRO A 29 25.53 2.33 -3.24
N GLY A 30 24.80 3.39 -2.89
CA GLY A 30 24.56 4.52 -3.80
C GLY A 30 23.53 4.27 -4.91
N ILE A 31 22.77 3.16 -4.86
CA ILE A 31 21.63 2.96 -5.77
C ILE A 31 20.54 3.99 -5.49
N ARG A 32 19.94 4.51 -6.56
CA ARG A 32 18.83 5.48 -6.48
C ARG A 32 17.73 5.08 -7.43
N PHE A 33 16.49 5.38 -7.03
CA PHE A 33 15.29 5.00 -7.75
C PHE A 33 14.50 6.21 -8.22
N ASP A 34 14.08 6.18 -9.49
CA ASP A 34 12.97 6.97 -9.99
C ASP A 34 11.75 6.03 -10.07
N TRP A 35 10.55 6.52 -9.80
CA TRP A 35 9.37 5.65 -9.73
C TRP A 35 8.16 6.24 -10.47
N VAL A 36 7.61 5.47 -11.43
CA VAL A 36 6.35 5.80 -12.10
C VAL A 36 5.19 5.18 -11.32
N VAL A 37 4.28 6.03 -10.85
CA VAL A 37 3.13 5.65 -10.01
C VAL A 37 1.90 6.49 -10.37
N GLU A 38 0.68 5.97 -10.19
CA GLU A 38 -0.56 6.75 -10.35
C GLU A 38 -0.58 7.96 -9.41
N GLU A 39 -1.06 9.10 -9.93
CA GLU A 39 -1.05 10.40 -9.22
C GLU A 39 -1.61 10.35 -7.80
N GLY A 40 -2.65 9.53 -7.57
CA GLY A 40 -3.26 9.36 -6.24
C GLY A 40 -2.36 8.69 -5.19
N PHE A 41 -1.26 8.06 -5.60
CA PHE A 41 -0.31 7.37 -4.71
C PHE A 41 1.10 7.97 -4.76
N ALA A 42 1.27 9.11 -5.44
CA ALA A 42 2.58 9.70 -5.71
C ALA A 42 3.37 10.06 -4.44
N GLN A 43 2.70 10.31 -3.32
CA GLN A 43 3.36 10.59 -2.05
C GLN A 43 4.10 9.36 -1.46
N ILE A 44 3.57 8.15 -1.65
CA ILE A 44 4.11 6.94 -1.01
C ILE A 44 5.59 6.69 -1.37
N PRO A 45 5.99 6.67 -2.64
CA PRO A 45 7.40 6.48 -2.98
C PRO A 45 8.32 7.56 -2.41
N SER A 46 7.85 8.81 -2.28
CA SER A 46 8.66 9.93 -1.79
C SER A 46 9.05 9.82 -0.31
N TRP A 47 8.37 8.96 0.44
CA TRP A 47 8.72 8.69 1.86
C TRP A 47 9.92 7.75 1.99
N HIS A 48 10.29 7.02 0.95
CA HIS A 48 11.41 6.08 1.00
C HIS A 48 12.75 6.77 0.69
N PRO A 49 13.78 6.61 1.54
CA PRO A 49 15.03 7.38 1.43
C PRO A 49 15.83 7.12 0.16
N ALA A 50 15.65 5.98 -0.51
CA ALA A 50 16.36 5.64 -1.75
C ALA A 50 15.65 6.16 -3.02
N VAL A 51 14.47 6.77 -2.91
CA VAL A 51 13.74 7.34 -4.06
C VAL A 51 14.17 8.78 -4.29
N ASP A 52 14.68 9.06 -5.49
CA ASP A 52 15.10 10.41 -5.90
C ASP A 52 13.97 11.17 -6.59
N ARG A 53 13.17 10.49 -7.40
CA ARG A 53 12.18 11.13 -8.24
C ARG A 53 10.93 10.28 -8.36
N VAL A 54 9.80 10.93 -8.18
CA VAL A 54 8.48 10.34 -8.46
C VAL A 54 7.95 10.93 -9.76
N ILE A 55 7.52 10.09 -10.68
CA ILE A 55 6.94 10.47 -11.98
C ILE A 55 5.46 10.07 -11.94
N PRO A 56 4.54 10.99 -11.61
CA PRO A 56 3.13 10.68 -11.56
C PRO A 56 2.57 10.38 -12.95
N VAL A 57 1.69 9.36 -13.02
CA VAL A 57 0.91 9.02 -14.20
C VAL A 57 -0.57 9.02 -13.84
N ALA A 58 -1.44 9.44 -14.74
CA ALA A 58 -2.87 9.55 -14.48
C ALA A 58 -3.70 8.71 -15.48
N ILE A 59 -3.30 7.47 -15.73
CA ILE A 59 -3.94 6.60 -16.74
C ILE A 59 -5.44 6.46 -16.48
N ARG A 60 -5.84 6.34 -15.20
CA ARG A 60 -7.26 6.20 -14.82
C ARG A 60 -8.09 7.42 -15.21
N ARG A 61 -7.54 8.63 -15.00
CA ARG A 61 -8.19 9.89 -15.34
C ARG A 61 -8.12 10.16 -16.85
N TRP A 62 -6.96 9.96 -17.49
CA TRP A 62 -6.75 10.18 -18.91
C TRP A 62 -7.69 9.35 -19.79
N ARG A 63 -8.00 8.12 -19.39
CA ARG A 63 -8.93 7.24 -20.13
C ARG A 63 -10.30 7.84 -20.35
N LYS A 64 -10.75 8.77 -19.49
CA LYS A 64 -12.06 9.41 -19.59
C LYS A 64 -12.11 10.48 -20.70
N ALA A 65 -10.95 11.05 -21.07
CA ALA A 65 -10.84 12.13 -22.04
C ALA A 65 -9.56 12.01 -22.88
N TRP A 66 -9.22 10.80 -23.31
CA TRP A 66 -7.90 10.43 -23.90
C TRP A 66 -7.44 11.34 -25.05
N PHE A 67 -8.37 11.84 -25.87
CA PHE A 67 -8.09 12.67 -27.04
C PHE A 67 -8.27 14.18 -26.78
N SER A 68 -8.62 14.60 -25.57
CA SER A 68 -8.70 16.02 -25.26
C SER A 68 -7.33 16.69 -25.27
N ALA A 69 -7.27 17.97 -25.65
CA ALA A 69 -6.00 18.72 -25.71
C ALA A 69 -5.26 18.78 -24.37
N PRO A 70 -5.92 19.03 -23.21
CA PRO A 70 -5.24 18.99 -21.90
C PRO A 70 -4.63 17.61 -21.59
N VAL A 71 -5.36 16.53 -21.81
CA VAL A 71 -4.86 15.17 -21.54
C VAL A 71 -3.72 14.82 -22.50
N THR A 72 -3.77 15.26 -23.73
CA THR A 72 -2.68 15.03 -24.70
C THR A 72 -1.41 15.74 -24.25
N ALA A 73 -1.49 16.98 -23.77
CA ALA A 73 -0.35 17.73 -23.24
C ALA A 73 0.24 17.06 -21.98
N GLU A 74 -0.62 16.62 -21.04
CA GLU A 74 -0.18 15.89 -19.85
C GLU A 74 0.54 14.57 -20.20
N ARG A 75 0.02 13.84 -21.16
CA ARG A 75 0.64 12.58 -21.64
C ARG A 75 1.98 12.83 -22.32
N GLU A 76 2.12 13.93 -23.04
CA GLU A 76 3.38 14.32 -23.65
C GLU A 76 4.41 14.71 -22.60
N ALA A 77 4.03 15.54 -21.63
CA ALA A 77 4.86 15.89 -20.49
C ALA A 77 5.33 14.66 -19.72
N PHE A 78 4.43 13.70 -19.46
CA PHE A 78 4.77 12.43 -18.84
C PHE A 78 5.78 11.61 -19.66
N ARG A 79 5.56 11.49 -20.98
CA ARG A 79 6.49 10.78 -21.87
C ARG A 79 7.88 11.41 -21.86
N ASN A 80 7.96 12.72 -21.88
CA ASN A 80 9.22 13.45 -21.82
C ASN A 80 9.92 13.21 -20.48
N ALA A 81 9.18 13.25 -19.38
CA ALA A 81 9.70 12.96 -18.04
C ALA A 81 10.29 11.54 -17.92
N VAL A 82 9.64 10.53 -18.51
CA VAL A 82 10.14 9.14 -18.50
C VAL A 82 11.38 8.98 -19.37
N LYS A 83 11.46 9.69 -20.50
CA LYS A 83 12.56 9.61 -21.45
C LYS A 83 13.78 10.48 -21.08
N GLU A 84 13.63 11.40 -20.15
CA GLU A 84 14.64 12.39 -19.80
C GLU A 84 15.96 11.79 -19.32
N ARG A 85 15.88 10.61 -18.67
CA ARG A 85 17.04 9.96 -18.06
C ARG A 85 17.33 8.61 -18.69
N GLN A 86 18.63 8.26 -18.71
CA GLN A 86 19.11 6.92 -18.98
C GLN A 86 19.15 6.13 -17.66
N TYR A 87 18.60 4.91 -17.67
CA TYR A 87 18.57 4.02 -16.52
C TYR A 87 19.45 2.79 -16.72
N ASP A 88 20.16 2.38 -15.70
CA ASP A 88 20.93 1.14 -15.70
C ASP A 88 19.99 -0.08 -15.78
N ALA A 89 18.86 0.00 -15.10
CA ALA A 89 17.78 -0.99 -15.16
C ALA A 89 16.41 -0.32 -15.08
N ILE A 90 15.41 -0.93 -15.73
CA ILE A 90 14.01 -0.58 -15.63
C ILE A 90 13.29 -1.81 -15.14
N ILE A 91 12.67 -1.75 -13.96
CA ILE A 91 11.96 -2.89 -13.36
C ILE A 91 10.46 -2.64 -13.43
N ASP A 92 9.78 -3.39 -14.28
CA ASP A 92 8.32 -3.42 -14.31
C ASP A 92 7.81 -4.42 -13.26
N ALA A 93 7.47 -3.90 -12.08
CA ALA A 93 6.87 -4.66 -10.99
C ALA A 93 5.33 -4.70 -11.07
N GLN A 94 4.72 -4.06 -12.07
CA GLN A 94 3.26 -4.10 -12.29
C GLN A 94 2.83 -5.36 -13.02
N GLY A 95 3.57 -5.78 -14.04
CA GLY A 95 3.32 -7.00 -14.79
C GLY A 95 2.00 -7.00 -15.59
N LEU A 96 1.57 -5.82 -16.07
CA LEU A 96 0.39 -5.64 -16.92
C LEU A 96 0.80 -5.15 -18.31
N VAL A 97 0.11 -5.60 -19.35
CA VAL A 97 0.35 -5.15 -20.74
C VAL A 97 0.26 -3.62 -20.85
N LYS A 98 -0.70 -3.03 -20.13
CA LYS A 98 -0.88 -1.58 -20.13
C LYS A 98 0.33 -0.83 -19.56
N SER A 99 0.89 -1.25 -18.44
CA SER A 99 2.08 -0.64 -17.86
C SER A 99 3.30 -0.86 -18.74
N ALA A 100 3.47 -2.05 -19.27
CA ALA A 100 4.57 -2.40 -20.16
C ALA A 100 4.55 -1.56 -21.46
N ALA A 101 3.40 -1.45 -22.11
CA ALA A 101 3.26 -0.74 -23.38
C ALA A 101 3.26 0.79 -23.24
N LEU A 102 2.61 1.34 -22.20
CA LEU A 102 2.42 2.79 -22.04
C LEU A 102 3.55 3.48 -21.26
N VAL A 103 4.29 2.71 -20.44
CA VAL A 103 5.32 3.25 -19.54
C VAL A 103 6.68 2.59 -19.80
N THR A 104 6.80 1.30 -19.50
CA THR A 104 8.09 0.58 -19.51
C THR A 104 8.80 0.67 -20.87
N ARG A 105 8.04 0.58 -21.97
CA ARG A 105 8.57 0.70 -23.34
C ARG A 105 9.21 2.05 -23.62
N LEU A 106 8.73 3.14 -22.99
CA LEU A 106 9.19 4.50 -23.25
C LEU A 106 10.57 4.79 -22.66
N ALA A 107 10.91 4.17 -21.56
CA ALA A 107 12.13 4.45 -20.81
C ALA A 107 13.38 3.89 -21.50
N HIS A 108 14.49 4.58 -21.32
CA HIS A 108 15.79 4.22 -21.88
C HIS A 108 16.61 3.42 -20.87
N GLY A 109 16.85 2.14 -21.17
CA GLY A 109 17.59 1.21 -20.33
C GLY A 109 17.19 -0.25 -20.54
N VAL A 110 17.84 -1.16 -19.81
CA VAL A 110 17.50 -2.58 -19.86
C VAL A 110 16.21 -2.85 -19.09
N LYS A 111 15.23 -3.42 -19.77
CA LYS A 111 13.90 -3.68 -19.23
C LYS A 111 13.86 -5.06 -18.58
N HIS A 112 13.52 -5.09 -17.31
CA HIS A 112 13.34 -6.28 -16.47
C HIS A 112 11.87 -6.42 -16.08
N GLY A 113 11.40 -7.64 -15.96
CA GLY A 113 10.07 -7.96 -15.45
C GLY A 113 9.92 -9.46 -15.22
N MET A 114 8.74 -9.85 -14.77
CA MET A 114 8.39 -11.26 -14.59
C MET A 114 8.23 -11.95 -15.94
N ASP A 115 8.55 -13.24 -15.99
CA ASP A 115 8.40 -14.06 -17.19
C ASP A 115 6.92 -14.37 -17.50
N TRP A 116 6.69 -15.12 -18.56
CA TRP A 116 5.35 -15.50 -19.02
C TRP A 116 4.52 -16.22 -17.96
N HIS A 117 5.15 -17.07 -17.17
CA HIS A 117 4.45 -17.88 -16.17
C HIS A 117 4.24 -17.10 -14.84
N SER A 118 5.07 -16.12 -14.56
CA SER A 118 5.06 -15.36 -13.30
C SER A 118 4.27 -14.06 -13.37
N ALA A 119 4.22 -13.42 -14.54
CA ALA A 119 3.53 -12.15 -14.73
C ALA A 119 2.02 -12.29 -14.50
N ARG A 120 1.39 -11.21 -14.03
CA ARG A 120 -0.06 -11.13 -13.86
C ARG A 120 -0.79 -11.25 -15.20
N GLU A 121 -0.26 -10.54 -16.22
CA GLU A 121 -0.66 -10.69 -17.62
C GLU A 121 0.54 -11.22 -18.41
N PRO A 122 0.54 -12.50 -18.86
CA PRO A 122 1.68 -13.11 -19.52
C PRO A 122 2.26 -12.31 -20.69
N LEU A 123 1.39 -11.70 -21.49
CA LEU A 123 1.79 -10.87 -22.64
C LEU A 123 2.67 -9.67 -22.27
N ALA A 124 2.63 -9.18 -21.02
CA ALA A 124 3.50 -8.12 -20.56
C ALA A 124 4.98 -8.52 -20.65
N SER A 125 5.29 -9.80 -20.49
CA SER A 125 6.66 -10.34 -20.57
C SER A 125 7.33 -10.08 -21.92
N LEU A 126 6.57 -9.91 -22.99
CA LEU A 126 7.10 -9.63 -24.33
C LEU A 126 7.81 -8.27 -24.43
N PHE A 127 7.52 -7.34 -23.53
CA PHE A 127 8.15 -6.01 -23.47
C PHE A 127 9.48 -6.01 -22.71
N TYR A 128 9.85 -7.11 -22.04
CA TYR A 128 11.05 -7.18 -21.21
C TYR A 128 12.20 -7.88 -21.92
N LYS A 129 13.40 -7.27 -21.85
CA LYS A 129 14.63 -7.88 -22.36
C LYS A 129 15.14 -8.98 -21.40
N ARG A 130 15.00 -8.74 -20.10
CA ARG A 130 15.34 -9.69 -19.03
C ARG A 130 14.06 -10.12 -18.33
N ARG A 131 13.75 -11.41 -18.40
CA ARG A 131 12.55 -12.03 -17.84
C ARG A 131 12.95 -12.93 -16.69
N HIS A 132 12.28 -12.78 -15.56
CA HIS A 132 12.61 -13.50 -14.34
C HIS A 132 11.45 -14.41 -13.93
N ALA A 133 11.75 -15.68 -13.71
CA ALA A 133 10.82 -16.64 -13.12
C ALA A 133 10.68 -16.35 -11.62
N ILE A 134 9.46 -16.02 -11.19
CA ILE A 134 9.12 -15.68 -9.81
C ILE A 134 7.95 -16.57 -9.38
N ALA A 135 8.12 -17.35 -8.31
CA ALA A 135 7.08 -18.24 -7.83
C ALA A 135 5.82 -17.45 -7.42
N LYS A 136 4.64 -17.96 -7.81
CA LYS A 136 3.35 -17.31 -7.50
C LYS A 136 2.87 -17.57 -6.07
N GLN A 137 3.25 -18.73 -5.52
CA GLN A 137 2.81 -19.20 -4.19
C GLN A 137 3.70 -18.62 -3.08
N GLN A 138 3.78 -17.29 -3.03
CA GLN A 138 4.44 -16.54 -1.97
C GLN A 138 3.82 -15.15 -1.83
N HIS A 139 4.04 -14.51 -0.70
CA HIS A 139 3.52 -13.19 -0.41
C HIS A 139 3.96 -12.15 -1.47
N ALA A 140 3.09 -11.19 -1.80
CA ALA A 140 3.35 -10.16 -2.82
C ALA A 140 4.64 -9.36 -2.56
N VAL A 141 4.96 -9.06 -1.30
CA VAL A 141 6.23 -8.44 -0.90
C VAL A 141 7.41 -9.32 -1.30
N GLU A 142 7.38 -10.61 -0.97
CA GLU A 142 8.47 -11.54 -1.26
C GLU A 142 8.68 -11.72 -2.77
N ARG A 143 7.58 -11.76 -3.54
CA ARG A 143 7.65 -11.81 -5.01
C ARG A 143 8.37 -10.58 -5.59
N THR A 144 8.08 -9.42 -5.05
CA THR A 144 8.69 -8.16 -5.52
C THR A 144 10.16 -8.08 -5.10
N ARG A 145 10.49 -8.46 -3.87
CA ARG A 145 11.89 -8.57 -3.39
C ARG A 145 12.71 -9.53 -4.26
N GLU A 146 12.16 -10.68 -4.63
CA GLU A 146 12.81 -11.65 -5.52
C GLU A 146 13.01 -11.08 -6.93
N LEU A 147 12.01 -10.38 -7.48
CA LEU A 147 12.14 -9.72 -8.78
C LEU A 147 13.29 -8.71 -8.80
N PHE A 148 13.40 -7.86 -7.77
CA PHE A 148 14.48 -6.87 -7.66
C PHE A 148 15.83 -7.53 -7.51
N ALA A 149 15.96 -8.54 -6.64
CA ALA A 149 17.19 -9.27 -6.44
C ALA A 149 17.72 -9.90 -7.75
N LYS A 150 16.85 -10.57 -8.50
CA LYS A 150 17.18 -11.16 -9.81
C LYS A 150 17.50 -10.11 -10.88
N SER A 151 16.77 -8.98 -10.86
CA SER A 151 16.98 -7.89 -11.82
C SER A 151 18.29 -7.16 -11.61
N LEU A 152 18.70 -6.97 -10.36
CA LEU A 152 19.87 -6.18 -9.98
C LEU A 152 21.10 -7.01 -9.61
N GLY A 153 20.96 -8.34 -9.55
CA GLY A 153 22.07 -9.27 -9.36
C GLY A 153 22.59 -9.39 -7.94
N TYR A 154 21.73 -9.23 -6.92
CA TYR A 154 22.09 -9.50 -5.53
C TYR A 154 21.30 -10.68 -4.94
N ALA A 155 21.80 -11.24 -3.84
CA ALA A 155 21.09 -12.31 -3.11
C ALA A 155 19.93 -11.71 -2.29
N LYS A 156 18.70 -12.21 -2.52
CA LYS A 156 17.55 -11.77 -1.71
C LYS A 156 17.80 -12.08 -0.23
N PRO A 157 17.70 -11.07 0.69
CA PRO A 157 17.85 -11.33 2.12
C PRO A 157 16.78 -12.28 2.65
N GLN A 158 17.17 -13.15 3.59
CA GLN A 158 16.24 -14.10 4.24
C GLN A 158 15.41 -13.41 5.33
N ALA A 159 15.91 -12.33 5.92
CA ALA A 159 15.17 -11.55 6.91
C ALA A 159 13.90 -10.94 6.30
N GLN A 160 12.90 -10.70 7.15
CA GLN A 160 11.69 -9.97 6.77
C GLN A 160 12.05 -8.61 6.16
N GLY A 161 11.40 -8.23 5.08
CA GLY A 161 11.65 -6.97 4.40
C GLY A 161 11.18 -5.76 5.22
N ASP A 162 11.92 -4.66 5.12
CA ASP A 162 11.64 -3.40 5.79
C ASP A 162 11.12 -2.37 4.78
N TYR A 163 10.01 -1.74 5.08
CA TYR A 163 9.44 -0.67 4.25
C TYR A 163 10.24 0.63 4.27
N ALA A 164 11.02 0.87 5.32
CA ALA A 164 11.89 2.03 5.55
C ALA A 164 11.19 3.40 5.51
N ILE A 165 9.86 3.46 5.68
CA ILE A 165 9.10 4.73 5.67
C ILE A 165 8.64 5.18 7.07
N ALA A 166 8.65 4.31 8.08
CA ALA A 166 8.23 4.67 9.43
C ALA A 166 9.04 5.86 9.98
N GLN A 167 10.33 5.92 9.69
CA GLN A 167 11.23 6.99 10.12
C GLN A 167 10.84 8.36 9.57
N HIS A 168 10.21 8.42 8.40
CA HIS A 168 9.71 9.67 7.81
C HIS A 168 8.66 10.35 8.72
N PHE A 169 7.97 9.58 9.55
CA PHE A 169 6.86 10.04 10.39
C PHE A 169 7.19 10.10 11.88
N THR A 170 8.39 9.70 12.31
CA THR A 170 8.78 9.63 13.74
C THR A 170 9.14 10.98 14.38
N SER A 171 9.23 12.07 13.62
CA SER A 171 9.64 13.39 14.13
C SER A 171 8.50 14.20 14.75
N SER A 172 7.26 13.72 14.76
CA SER A 172 6.17 14.43 15.43
C SER A 172 6.13 14.06 16.91
N ALA A 173 5.99 15.08 17.77
CA ALA A 173 5.82 14.91 19.22
C ALA A 173 4.75 13.85 19.52
N ALA A 174 4.99 13.03 20.55
CA ALA A 174 4.01 12.06 21.02
C ALA A 174 2.63 12.73 21.19
N PRO A 175 1.53 12.13 20.73
CA PRO A 175 0.21 12.72 20.86
C PRO A 175 -0.13 12.94 22.32
N ALA A 176 -0.81 14.04 22.64
CA ALA A 176 -1.19 14.40 23.99
C ALA A 176 -2.18 13.38 24.62
N SER A 177 -2.87 12.60 23.82
CA SER A 177 -3.78 11.53 24.24
C SER A 177 -3.52 10.25 23.45
N SER A 178 -3.70 9.10 24.13
CA SER A 178 -3.61 7.78 23.50
C SER A 178 -4.86 7.55 22.63
N TYR A 179 -4.67 7.11 21.39
CA TYR A 179 -5.79 6.81 20.49
C TYR A 179 -5.58 5.56 19.64
N ALA A 180 -6.68 4.97 19.22
CA ALA A 180 -6.74 3.95 18.19
C ALA A 180 -7.31 4.53 16.90
N VAL A 181 -7.00 3.92 15.76
CA VAL A 181 -7.61 4.27 14.48
C VAL A 181 -8.39 3.07 13.94
N PHE A 182 -9.64 3.31 13.53
CA PHE A 182 -10.47 2.29 12.91
C PHE A 182 -10.66 2.58 11.42
N LEU A 183 -10.08 1.71 10.59
CA LEU A 183 -10.17 1.77 9.13
C LEU A 183 -11.37 0.95 8.68
N HIS A 184 -12.53 1.58 8.73
CA HIS A 184 -13.84 0.94 8.59
C HIS A 184 -14.35 0.80 7.16
N ALA A 185 -13.63 1.37 6.19
CA ALA A 185 -14.08 1.46 4.80
C ALA A 185 -13.10 0.81 3.82
N THR A 186 -13.64 0.25 2.76
CA THR A 186 -12.92 -0.37 1.64
C THR A 186 -13.75 -0.23 0.36
N THR A 187 -13.14 -0.47 -0.80
CA THR A 187 -13.80 -0.31 -2.10
C THR A 187 -14.69 -1.49 -2.51
N ARG A 188 -14.62 -2.61 -1.80
CA ARG A 188 -15.39 -3.83 -2.08
C ARG A 188 -16.37 -4.10 -0.96
N ASP A 189 -17.64 -4.28 -1.29
CA ASP A 189 -18.71 -4.49 -0.31
C ASP A 189 -18.54 -5.78 0.50
N ASP A 190 -18.03 -6.84 -0.12
CA ASP A 190 -17.76 -8.14 0.52
C ASP A 190 -16.60 -8.12 1.53
N LYS A 191 -15.88 -7.00 1.63
CA LYS A 191 -14.82 -6.77 2.61
C LYS A 191 -15.22 -5.84 3.76
N HIS A 192 -16.45 -5.38 3.78
CA HIS A 192 -16.95 -4.55 4.89
C HIS A 192 -17.32 -5.42 6.09
N TRP A 193 -16.87 -4.97 7.26
CA TRP A 193 -17.39 -5.48 8.52
C TRP A 193 -18.69 -4.76 8.88
N PRO A 194 -19.74 -5.43 9.39
CA PRO A 194 -21.02 -4.81 9.71
C PRO A 194 -20.89 -3.62 10.67
N GLU A 195 -21.67 -2.56 10.43
CA GLU A 195 -21.68 -1.37 11.29
C GLU A 195 -22.06 -1.70 12.73
N SER A 196 -22.97 -2.66 12.95
CA SER A 196 -23.32 -3.16 14.27
C SER A 196 -22.12 -3.72 15.02
N HIS A 197 -21.25 -4.48 14.34
CA HIS A 197 -20.05 -5.05 14.95
C HIS A 197 -19.02 -3.97 15.29
N TRP A 198 -18.81 -2.98 14.39
CA TRP A 198 -17.98 -1.82 14.69
C TRP A 198 -18.46 -1.08 15.93
N ARG A 199 -19.77 -0.81 16.02
CA ARG A 199 -20.38 -0.11 17.16
C ARG A 199 -20.27 -0.93 18.45
N THR A 200 -20.43 -2.25 18.38
CA THR A 200 -20.19 -3.15 19.52
C THR A 200 -18.75 -3.07 20.00
N LEU A 201 -17.77 -3.15 19.07
CA LEU A 201 -16.34 -3.01 19.41
C LEU A 201 -16.02 -1.66 20.04
N ILE A 202 -16.56 -0.56 19.49
CA ILE A 202 -16.44 0.77 20.08
C ILE A 202 -16.98 0.77 21.51
N GLY A 203 -18.16 0.19 21.73
CA GLY A 203 -18.78 0.08 23.07
C GLY A 203 -17.94 -0.70 24.06
N LEU A 204 -17.28 -1.81 23.64
CA LEU A 204 -16.40 -2.61 24.47
C LEU A 204 -15.14 -1.85 24.93
N LEU A 205 -14.70 -0.85 24.15
CA LEU A 205 -13.58 0.01 24.49
C LEU A 205 -13.95 1.21 25.38
N LYS A 206 -15.21 1.36 25.75
CA LYS A 206 -15.66 2.41 26.68
C LYS A 206 -14.90 2.29 28.03
N GLY A 207 -14.38 3.39 28.51
CA GLY A 207 -13.64 3.44 29.78
C GLY A 207 -12.17 3.01 29.68
N SER A 208 -11.67 2.62 28.52
CA SER A 208 -10.23 2.31 28.30
C SER A 208 -9.29 3.55 28.32
N GLY A 209 -9.87 4.75 28.31
CA GLY A 209 -9.10 6.01 28.19
C GLY A 209 -8.61 6.29 26.75
N LEU A 210 -8.99 5.47 25.77
CA LEU A 210 -8.61 5.65 24.39
C LEU A 210 -9.62 6.53 23.63
N GLN A 211 -9.10 7.44 22.81
CA GLN A 211 -9.87 8.06 21.73
C GLN A 211 -9.89 7.12 20.53
N ILE A 212 -10.98 7.08 19.78
CA ILE A 212 -11.07 6.32 18.52
C ILE A 212 -11.20 7.31 17.37
N LYS A 213 -10.33 7.20 16.37
CA LYS A 213 -10.32 8.08 15.21
C LYS A 213 -10.79 7.33 13.97
N LEU A 214 -11.74 7.94 13.25
CA LEU A 214 -12.35 7.38 12.04
C LEU A 214 -11.98 8.23 10.82
N PRO A 215 -10.91 7.90 10.07
CA PRO A 215 -10.60 8.54 8.81
C PRO A 215 -11.53 8.06 7.69
N TRP A 216 -11.71 8.90 6.67
CA TRP A 216 -12.50 8.63 5.49
C TRP A 216 -11.92 9.32 4.25
N GLY A 217 -12.25 8.84 3.06
CA GLY A 217 -11.79 9.40 1.79
C GLY A 217 -12.93 9.90 0.90
N ALA A 218 -14.10 9.26 0.94
CA ALA A 218 -15.26 9.57 0.11
C ALA A 218 -16.48 9.95 0.96
N PRO A 219 -17.44 10.73 0.41
CA PRO A 219 -18.61 11.19 1.17
C PRO A 219 -19.45 10.06 1.80
N HIS A 220 -19.60 8.92 1.13
CA HIS A 220 -20.32 7.77 1.70
C HIS A 220 -19.57 7.12 2.87
N GLU A 221 -18.25 7.17 2.88
CA GLU A 221 -17.42 6.71 3.99
C GLU A 221 -17.52 7.67 5.19
N GLU A 222 -17.60 9.00 4.93
CA GLU A 222 -17.87 10.00 5.97
C GLU A 222 -19.22 9.75 6.64
N ALA A 223 -20.27 9.54 5.84
CA ALA A 223 -21.60 9.23 6.36
C ALA A 223 -21.58 7.95 7.23
N ARG A 224 -20.83 6.91 6.81
CA ARG A 224 -20.61 5.70 7.61
C ARG A 224 -19.90 6.01 8.91
N ALA A 225 -18.79 6.77 8.87
CA ALA A 225 -18.04 7.17 10.07
C ALA A 225 -18.94 7.90 11.09
N LYS A 226 -19.79 8.81 10.63
CA LYS A 226 -20.75 9.53 11.48
C LYS A 226 -21.74 8.58 12.17
N ARG A 227 -22.29 7.59 11.45
CA ARG A 227 -23.16 6.58 12.05
C ARG A 227 -22.44 5.71 13.08
N LEU A 228 -21.16 5.38 12.83
CA LEU A 228 -20.34 4.62 13.79
C LEU A 228 -20.07 5.42 15.07
N ALA A 229 -19.85 6.73 14.96
CA ALA A 229 -19.53 7.62 16.07
C ALA A 229 -20.75 8.02 16.90
N GLU A 230 -21.96 7.88 16.36
CA GLU A 230 -23.19 8.37 17.01
C GLU A 230 -23.37 7.78 18.42
N GLY A 231 -23.49 8.66 19.41
CA GLY A 231 -23.69 8.28 20.82
C GLY A 231 -22.40 7.94 21.58
N PHE A 232 -21.22 8.13 20.98
CA PHE A 232 -19.91 7.92 21.63
C PHE A 232 -19.10 9.22 21.64
N ASP A 233 -18.84 9.77 22.81
CA ASP A 233 -18.13 11.03 23.04
C ASP A 233 -16.58 10.92 22.91
N TYR A 234 -16.07 9.69 22.84
CA TYR A 234 -14.66 9.37 22.66
C TYR A 234 -14.34 8.91 21.21
N VAL A 235 -15.23 9.12 20.27
CA VAL A 235 -15.03 8.75 18.85
C VAL A 235 -15.05 10.00 17.98
N ASP A 236 -13.92 10.23 17.29
CA ASP A 236 -13.72 11.37 16.40
C ASP A 236 -13.85 10.96 14.94
N VAL A 237 -14.80 11.53 14.22
CA VAL A 237 -14.84 11.50 12.76
C VAL A 237 -13.88 12.57 12.26
N LEU A 238 -12.77 12.15 11.68
CA LEU A 238 -11.73 13.07 11.24
C LEU A 238 -12.19 13.94 10.05
N PRO A 239 -11.63 15.13 9.85
CA PRO A 239 -11.86 15.90 8.63
C PRO A 239 -11.25 15.16 7.44
N LYS A 240 -11.62 15.58 6.23
CA LYS A 240 -10.96 15.06 5.02
C LYS A 240 -9.47 15.41 5.04
N MET A 241 -8.62 14.42 4.88
CA MET A 241 -7.17 14.55 5.01
C MET A 241 -6.45 14.15 3.73
N SER A 242 -5.24 14.69 3.53
CA SER A 242 -4.30 14.16 2.56
C SER A 242 -3.77 12.79 3.02
N LEU A 243 -3.23 12.00 2.10
CA LEU A 243 -2.64 10.69 2.42
C LEU A 243 -1.51 10.82 3.45
N GLU A 244 -0.70 11.87 3.37
CA GLU A 244 0.36 12.14 4.34
C GLU A 244 -0.19 12.41 5.76
N LYS A 245 -1.28 13.17 5.87
CA LYS A 245 -1.96 13.41 7.16
C LYS A 245 -2.55 12.11 7.73
N VAL A 246 -3.10 11.24 6.88
CA VAL A 246 -3.56 9.91 7.28
C VAL A 246 -2.37 9.08 7.78
N ALA A 247 -1.25 9.08 7.06
CA ALA A 247 -0.04 8.36 7.48
C ALA A 247 0.49 8.87 8.84
N GLN A 248 0.54 10.20 9.06
CA GLN A 248 0.89 10.80 10.37
C GLN A 248 -0.05 10.34 11.48
N THR A 249 -1.37 10.30 11.20
CA THR A 249 -2.37 9.84 12.17
C THR A 249 -2.19 8.35 12.49
N LEU A 250 -1.92 7.52 11.48
CA LEU A 250 -1.64 6.09 11.69
C LEU A 250 -0.34 5.89 12.47
N ALA A 251 0.72 6.64 12.14
CA ALA A 251 2.02 6.55 12.81
C ALA A 251 1.97 6.87 14.31
N GLY A 252 1.05 7.74 14.74
CA GLY A 252 0.83 8.08 16.15
C GLY A 252 -0.18 7.19 16.89
N ALA A 253 -0.85 6.26 16.22
CA ALA A 253 -1.85 5.39 16.83
C ALA A 253 -1.21 4.37 17.78
N LYS A 254 -1.87 4.08 18.91
CA LYS A 254 -1.48 2.97 19.80
C LYS A 254 -1.65 1.64 19.08
N PHE A 255 -2.78 1.46 18.40
CA PHE A 255 -3.06 0.35 17.49
C PHE A 255 -4.10 0.76 16.43
N VAL A 256 -4.24 -0.08 15.43
CA VAL A 256 -5.23 0.10 14.36
C VAL A 256 -6.08 -1.17 14.26
N VAL A 257 -7.38 -1.01 14.04
CA VAL A 257 -8.25 -2.10 13.58
C VAL A 257 -8.72 -1.75 12.18
N SER A 258 -8.54 -2.64 11.24
CA SER A 258 -8.79 -2.35 9.82
C SER A 258 -9.52 -3.49 9.11
N VAL A 259 -10.39 -3.16 8.18
CA VAL A 259 -10.77 -4.11 7.13
C VAL A 259 -9.60 -4.23 6.13
N ASP A 260 -9.65 -5.22 5.24
CA ASP A 260 -8.67 -5.38 4.16
C ASP A 260 -8.77 -4.22 3.14
N THR A 261 -7.88 -3.24 3.31
CA THR A 261 -7.83 -1.98 2.54
C THR A 261 -6.39 -1.51 2.36
N GLY A 262 -6.18 -0.58 1.41
CA GLY A 262 -4.86 0.02 1.17
C GLY A 262 -4.24 0.69 2.40
N LEU A 263 -5.07 1.28 3.27
CA LEU A 263 -4.61 1.91 4.52
C LEU A 263 -4.16 0.88 5.57
N SER A 264 -4.67 -0.35 5.54
CA SER A 264 -4.17 -1.45 6.36
C SER A 264 -2.71 -1.76 6.03
N HIS A 265 -2.37 -1.81 4.74
CA HIS A 265 -0.98 -2.00 4.28
C HIS A 265 -0.10 -0.79 4.62
N LEU A 266 -0.65 0.43 4.61
CA LEU A 266 0.07 1.62 5.08
C LEU A 266 0.39 1.53 6.57
N THR A 267 -0.57 1.05 7.38
CA THR A 267 -0.36 0.80 8.81
C THR A 267 0.79 -0.18 9.05
N ALA A 268 0.82 -1.28 8.28
CA ALA A 268 1.91 -2.26 8.32
C ALA A 268 3.27 -1.62 7.94
N ALA A 269 3.28 -0.80 6.89
CA ALA A 269 4.49 -0.11 6.43
C ALA A 269 5.02 0.94 7.43
N LEU A 270 4.16 1.45 8.30
CA LEU A 270 4.50 2.35 9.40
C LEU A 270 4.90 1.60 10.69
N ASP A 271 4.99 0.27 10.64
CA ASP A 271 5.32 -0.62 11.77
C ASP A 271 4.39 -0.42 12.99
N ARG A 272 3.10 -0.16 12.73
CA ARG A 272 2.11 0.01 13.79
C ARG A 272 1.37 -1.30 14.06
N PRO A 273 1.05 -1.59 15.35
CA PRO A 273 0.18 -2.71 15.69
C PRO A 273 -1.15 -2.58 14.95
N ASN A 274 -1.51 -3.60 14.18
CA ASN A 274 -2.70 -3.59 13.34
C ASN A 274 -3.40 -4.93 13.38
N ILE A 275 -4.69 -4.92 13.65
CA ILE A 275 -5.57 -6.09 13.54
C ILE A 275 -6.35 -5.93 12.24
N THR A 276 -6.04 -6.76 11.25
CA THR A 276 -6.75 -6.72 9.97
C THR A 276 -7.80 -7.81 9.90
N LEU A 277 -9.02 -7.41 9.54
CA LEU A 277 -10.19 -8.26 9.43
C LEU A 277 -10.29 -8.77 7.99
N TYR A 278 -10.16 -10.09 7.81
CA TYR A 278 -10.20 -10.74 6.50
C TYR A 278 -11.46 -11.57 6.31
N GLY A 279 -12.20 -11.26 5.26
CA GLY A 279 -13.29 -12.06 4.73
C GLY A 279 -12.77 -13.01 3.64
N PRO A 280 -13.06 -12.73 2.35
CA PRO A 280 -12.75 -13.62 1.24
C PRO A 280 -11.27 -13.60 0.82
N THR A 281 -10.47 -12.64 1.28
CA THR A 281 -9.07 -12.49 0.90
C THR A 281 -8.19 -13.51 1.62
N ASP A 282 -7.23 -14.11 0.91
CA ASP A 282 -6.17 -14.91 1.52
C ASP A 282 -5.02 -14.00 2.02
N PRO A 283 -4.87 -13.84 3.35
CA PRO A 283 -3.84 -12.97 3.91
C PRO A 283 -2.42 -13.51 3.70
N GLY A 284 -2.25 -14.80 3.46
CA GLY A 284 -0.94 -15.41 3.19
C GLY A 284 -0.29 -14.90 1.90
N LEU A 285 -1.09 -14.46 0.91
CA LEU A 285 -0.60 -13.97 -0.36
C LEU A 285 -0.47 -12.44 -0.45
N ILE A 286 -1.40 -11.71 0.18
CA ILE A 286 -1.48 -10.23 0.04
C ILE A 286 -1.87 -9.54 1.35
N GLY A 287 -1.76 -10.20 2.50
CA GLY A 287 -2.13 -9.64 3.79
C GLY A 287 -1.17 -8.61 4.34
N GLY A 288 -1.40 -8.18 5.58
CA GLY A 288 -0.47 -7.34 6.33
C GLY A 288 0.90 -8.03 6.46
N TYR A 289 1.95 -7.34 6.09
CA TYR A 289 3.30 -7.85 6.14
C TYR A 289 4.11 -7.03 7.16
N GLY A 290 4.63 -7.70 8.19
CA GLY A 290 5.35 -7.05 9.28
C GLY A 290 5.17 -7.80 10.60
N LYS A 291 5.99 -7.46 11.60
CA LYS A 291 5.99 -8.13 12.91
C LYS A 291 4.74 -7.83 13.75
N ASN A 292 4.18 -6.65 13.58
CA ASN A 292 3.08 -6.11 14.39
C ASN A 292 1.72 -6.26 13.67
N GLN A 293 1.60 -7.26 12.78
CA GLN A 293 0.38 -7.50 11.99
C GLN A 293 -0.35 -8.73 12.50
N HIS A 294 -1.60 -8.54 12.95
CA HIS A 294 -2.47 -9.57 13.47
C HIS A 294 -3.61 -9.83 12.48
N ILE A 295 -3.93 -11.08 12.28
CA ILE A 295 -4.93 -11.52 11.30
C ILE A 295 -6.15 -12.05 12.04
N CYS A 296 -7.29 -11.38 11.90
CA CYS A 296 -8.60 -11.89 12.26
C CYS A 296 -9.33 -12.33 10.99
N ARG A 297 -9.51 -13.63 10.81
CA ARG A 297 -10.20 -14.17 9.63
C ARG A 297 -11.54 -14.77 9.99
N ALA A 298 -12.57 -14.42 9.23
CA ALA A 298 -13.86 -15.08 9.30
C ALA A 298 -13.74 -16.52 8.78
N SER A 299 -14.21 -17.51 9.56
CA SER A 299 -14.02 -18.92 9.26
C SER A 299 -14.63 -19.37 7.93
N ASN A 300 -15.72 -18.72 7.51
CA ASN A 300 -16.43 -18.99 6.26
C ASN A 300 -16.16 -17.94 5.16
N GLY A 301 -15.23 -17.00 5.40
CA GLY A 301 -14.93 -15.91 4.45
C GLY A 301 -15.93 -14.75 4.48
N ASP A 302 -16.94 -14.76 5.36
CA ASP A 302 -17.92 -13.71 5.53
C ASP A 302 -17.70 -12.96 6.85
N LEU A 303 -17.34 -11.69 6.77
CA LEU A 303 -17.07 -10.84 7.95
C LEU A 303 -18.27 -10.65 8.88
N ALA A 304 -19.49 -10.89 8.42
CA ALA A 304 -20.66 -10.88 9.29
C ALA A 304 -20.58 -11.94 10.43
N HIS A 305 -19.79 -13.00 10.24
CA HIS A 305 -19.57 -14.04 11.23
C HIS A 305 -18.35 -13.81 12.14
N LEU A 306 -17.60 -12.74 11.94
CA LEU A 306 -16.51 -12.34 12.82
C LEU A 306 -17.05 -11.43 13.92
N SER A 307 -17.16 -11.93 15.16
CA SER A 307 -17.75 -11.15 16.25
C SER A 307 -16.83 -10.01 16.74
N ALA A 308 -17.45 -8.99 17.33
CA ALA A 308 -16.72 -7.88 17.97
C ALA A 308 -15.91 -8.36 19.18
N ASP A 309 -16.40 -9.34 19.94
CA ASP A 309 -15.68 -9.92 21.10
C ASP A 309 -14.39 -10.61 20.67
N THR A 310 -14.40 -11.32 19.53
CA THR A 310 -13.18 -11.92 18.97
C THR A 310 -12.13 -10.85 18.66
N VAL A 311 -12.52 -9.76 18.03
CA VAL A 311 -11.60 -8.65 17.69
C VAL A 311 -11.14 -7.93 18.97
N PHE A 312 -12.03 -7.74 19.93
CA PHE A 312 -11.68 -7.13 21.22
C PHE A 312 -10.64 -7.96 22.00
N ASN A 313 -10.76 -9.29 21.98
CA ASN A 313 -9.78 -10.17 22.62
C ASN A 313 -8.40 -10.08 21.93
N GLU A 314 -8.35 -9.93 20.62
CA GLU A 314 -7.08 -9.69 19.90
C GLU A 314 -6.46 -8.33 20.30
N ILE A 315 -7.26 -7.28 20.53
CA ILE A 315 -6.75 -5.99 21.02
C ILE A 315 -6.08 -6.18 22.40
N ALA A 316 -6.65 -6.99 23.28
CA ALA A 316 -6.06 -7.26 24.58
C ALA A 316 -4.69 -7.96 24.49
N CYS A 317 -4.43 -8.69 23.41
CA CYS A 317 -3.12 -9.33 23.16
C CYS A 317 -2.04 -8.36 22.62
N LEU A 318 -2.42 -7.14 22.23
CA LEU A 318 -1.46 -6.10 21.78
C LEU A 318 -0.86 -5.29 22.95
N ALA A 319 -1.37 -5.46 24.16
CA ALA A 319 -1.03 -4.65 25.35
C ALA A 319 0.28 -5.09 26.02
#